data_6612a57b8db5d0390ddba7d5d2de4e48
#
_entry.id   6612a57b8db5d0390ddba7d5d2de4e48
#
_cell.length_a   1.000
_cell.length_b   1.000
_cell.length_c   1.000
_cell.angle_alpha   90.00
_cell.angle_beta   90.00
_cell.angle_gamma   90.00
#
_symmetry.space_group_name_H-M   'P 1'
#
loop_
_entity.id
_entity.type
_entity.pdbx_description
1 polymer ?
#
loop_
_entity_poly.entity_id
_entity_poly.type
_entity_poly.pdbx_seq_one_letter_code
_entity_poly.pdbx_strand_id
1 'polypeptide(L)'
;MKNNLLLGTNNTGKLKEFIFYIKHFNLFSEYKVLNLNEFNNIGEPTENGKTFEENCEIKSKYFLDKTNTLVLCDDSGFVVNKLNNYPGIKTAREAKKLGGEQKVIDFIFSKFEDLSYICLLYTSDAAD
;
A
#
# COMPACT_ATOMS: atom_id res chain seq x y z
N MET A 1 -6.33 -20.50 22.35
CA MET A 1 -5.85 -19.13 22.13
C MET A 1 -5.97 -18.78 20.64
N LYS A 2 -6.64 -17.71 20.30
CA LYS A 2 -6.69 -17.28 18.89
C LYS A 2 -5.33 -16.68 18.51
N ASN A 3 -4.79 -17.11 17.38
CA ASN A 3 -3.62 -16.46 16.81
C ASN A 3 -3.97 -15.03 16.35
N ASN A 4 -3.01 -14.16 16.30
CA ASN A 4 -3.21 -12.78 15.87
C ASN A 4 -2.77 -12.61 14.40
N LEU A 5 -3.57 -11.87 13.64
CA LEU A 5 -3.25 -11.40 12.29
C LEU A 5 -3.23 -9.88 12.32
N LEU A 6 -2.08 -9.29 12.08
CA LEU A 6 -1.92 -7.83 11.97
C LEU A 6 -2.10 -7.39 10.52
N LEU A 7 -2.97 -6.41 10.32
CA LEU A 7 -3.09 -5.70 9.04
C LEU A 7 -2.09 -4.53 9.04
N GLY A 8 -0.99 -4.71 8.32
CA GLY A 8 0.16 -3.81 8.34
C GLY A 8 0.01 -2.60 7.42
N THR A 9 -1.05 -1.83 7.58
CA THR A 9 -1.29 -0.62 6.80
C THR A 9 -1.83 0.52 7.66
N ASN A 10 -1.34 1.74 7.40
CA ASN A 10 -1.90 2.98 7.94
C ASN A 10 -2.94 3.61 7.02
N ASN A 11 -3.14 3.08 5.82
CA ASN A 11 -4.14 3.56 4.88
C ASN A 11 -5.52 3.05 5.28
N THR A 12 -6.41 3.96 5.69
CA THR A 12 -7.75 3.61 6.16
C THR A 12 -8.62 2.96 5.09
N GLY A 13 -8.45 3.32 3.83
CA GLY A 13 -9.13 2.70 2.68
C GLY A 13 -8.72 1.25 2.51
N LYS A 14 -7.44 0.98 2.49
CA LYS A 14 -6.91 -0.39 2.41
C LYS A 14 -7.31 -1.24 3.62
N LEU A 15 -7.28 -0.67 4.81
CA LEU A 15 -7.71 -1.36 6.02
C LEU A 15 -9.17 -1.81 5.92
N LYS A 16 -10.06 -0.93 5.42
CA LYS A 16 -11.47 -1.27 5.19
C LYS A 16 -11.65 -2.36 4.15
N GLU A 17 -10.87 -2.32 3.06
CA GLU A 17 -10.89 -3.36 2.02
C GLU A 17 -10.45 -4.71 2.58
N PHE A 18 -9.35 -4.77 3.32
CA PHE A 18 -8.89 -6.01 3.95
C PHE A 18 -9.95 -6.60 4.89
N ILE A 19 -10.53 -5.78 5.75
CA ILE A 19 -11.58 -6.21 6.68
C ILE A 19 -12.80 -6.73 5.91
N PHE A 20 -13.20 -6.02 4.86
CA PHE A 20 -14.32 -6.44 4.01
C PHE A 20 -14.07 -7.81 3.39
N TYR A 21 -12.93 -8.04 2.76
CA TYR A 21 -12.61 -9.31 2.12
C TYR A 21 -12.44 -10.44 3.12
N ILE A 22 -11.80 -10.18 4.26
CA ILE A 22 -11.65 -11.17 5.34
C ILE A 22 -13.02 -11.67 5.79
N LYS A 23 -13.97 -10.77 5.99
CA LYS A 23 -15.34 -11.11 6.41
C LYS A 23 -16.13 -11.76 5.29
N HIS A 24 -16.09 -11.19 4.10
CA HIS A 24 -16.89 -11.66 2.95
C HIS A 24 -16.53 -13.08 2.53
N PHE A 25 -15.25 -13.41 2.52
CA PHE A 25 -14.75 -14.73 2.15
C PHE A 25 -14.49 -15.65 3.36
N ASN A 26 -14.83 -15.21 4.56
CA ASN A 26 -14.59 -15.95 5.80
C ASN A 26 -13.14 -16.44 5.95
N LEU A 27 -12.19 -15.53 5.65
CA LEU A 27 -10.76 -15.82 5.75
C LEU A 27 -10.28 -15.65 7.19
N PHE A 28 -9.23 -16.39 7.55
CA PHE A 28 -8.57 -16.26 8.85
C PHE A 28 -9.53 -16.36 10.05
N SER A 29 -10.55 -17.22 9.97
CA SER A 29 -11.59 -17.34 11.01
C SER A 29 -11.05 -17.72 12.40
N GLU A 30 -9.88 -18.36 12.43
CA GLU A 30 -9.19 -18.74 13.67
C GLU A 30 -8.26 -17.64 14.22
N TYR A 31 -8.18 -16.50 13.53
CA TYR A 31 -7.31 -15.39 13.92
C TYR A 31 -8.12 -14.24 14.51
N LYS A 32 -7.49 -13.55 15.45
CA LYS A 32 -7.94 -12.22 15.88
C LYS A 32 -7.27 -11.20 14.96
N VAL A 33 -8.07 -10.45 14.21
CA VAL A 33 -7.56 -9.40 13.30
C VAL A 33 -7.25 -8.14 14.10
N LEU A 34 -6.03 -7.66 13.96
CA LEU A 34 -5.51 -6.46 14.63
C LEU A 34 -5.13 -5.42 13.58
N ASN A 35 -5.14 -4.14 13.96
CA ASN A 35 -4.61 -3.05 13.17
C ASN A 35 -3.45 -2.36 13.89
N LEU A 36 -2.74 -1.48 13.18
CA LEU A 36 -1.56 -0.79 13.72
C LEU A 36 -1.87 0.12 14.91
N ASN A 37 -3.09 0.63 15.02
CA ASN A 37 -3.50 1.51 16.12
C ASN A 37 -3.58 0.78 17.48
N GLU A 38 -3.61 -0.54 17.47
CA GLU A 38 -3.62 -1.34 18.69
C GLU A 38 -2.23 -1.49 19.32
N PHE A 39 -1.20 -0.97 18.66
CA PHE A 39 0.18 -1.00 19.13
C PHE A 39 0.70 0.41 19.39
N ASN A 40 1.32 0.60 20.54
CA ASN A 40 1.93 1.88 20.89
C ASN A 40 3.33 1.99 20.28
N ASN A 41 3.61 3.13 19.63
CA ASN A 41 4.95 3.48 19.13
C ASN A 41 5.55 2.44 18.17
N ILE A 42 4.71 1.80 17.35
CA ILE A 42 5.18 0.79 16.41
C ILE A 42 6.08 1.39 15.32
N GLY A 43 5.88 2.67 14.98
CA GLY A 43 6.64 3.35 13.95
C GLY A 43 6.29 2.91 12.54
N GLU A 44 7.11 3.32 11.60
CA GLU A 44 6.97 2.98 10.18
C GLU A 44 8.30 2.49 9.62
N PRO A 45 8.28 1.46 8.75
CA PRO A 45 9.49 0.99 8.09
C PRO A 45 9.93 1.98 7.01
N THR A 46 11.22 2.00 6.72
CA THR A 46 11.76 2.69 5.55
C THR A 46 11.57 1.82 4.32
N GLU A 47 10.66 2.21 3.44
CA GLU A 47 10.36 1.50 2.20
C GLU A 47 11.35 1.92 1.10
N ASN A 48 12.52 1.30 1.11
CA ASN A 48 13.61 1.57 0.16
C ASN A 48 13.78 0.47 -0.89
N GLY A 49 12.80 -0.40 -1.06
CA GLY A 49 12.78 -1.41 -2.09
C GLY A 49 12.67 -0.81 -3.50
N LYS A 50 13.06 -1.59 -4.49
CA LYS A 50 12.99 -1.22 -5.90
C LYS A 50 11.69 -1.68 -6.58
N THR A 51 10.95 -2.55 -5.94
CA THR A 51 9.69 -3.11 -6.43
C THR A 51 8.62 -3.04 -5.34
N PHE A 52 7.35 -3.19 -5.75
CA PHE A 52 6.23 -3.29 -4.79
C PHE A 52 6.41 -4.49 -3.86
N GLU A 53 6.84 -5.62 -4.40
CA GLU A 53 7.10 -6.86 -3.64
C GLU A 53 8.17 -6.64 -2.57
N GLU A 54 9.28 -6.01 -2.94
CA GLU A 54 10.36 -5.71 -1.97
C GLU A 54 9.87 -4.80 -0.85
N ASN A 55 9.06 -3.79 -1.16
CA ASN A 55 8.48 -2.91 -0.15
C ASN A 55 7.48 -3.65 0.76
N CYS A 56 6.67 -4.55 0.22
CA CYS A 56 5.81 -5.43 1.00
C CYS A 56 6.61 -6.31 1.96
N GLU A 57 7.71 -6.88 1.49
CA GLU A 57 8.58 -7.72 2.30
C GLU A 57 9.23 -6.94 3.44
N ILE A 58 9.75 -5.74 3.14
CA ILE A 58 10.32 -4.83 4.15
C ILE A 58 9.27 -4.51 5.23
N LYS A 59 8.07 -4.16 4.79
CA LYS A 59 6.96 -3.82 5.68
C LYS A 59 6.56 -4.97 6.58
N SER A 60 6.33 -6.14 5.99
CA SER A 60 5.90 -7.32 6.74
C SER A 60 6.96 -7.81 7.74
N LYS A 61 8.24 -7.80 7.37
CA LYS A 61 9.34 -8.11 8.29
C LYS A 61 9.42 -7.12 9.45
N TYR A 62 9.32 -5.83 9.15
CA TYR A 62 9.35 -4.79 10.17
C TYR A 62 8.26 -5.00 11.23
N PHE A 63 7.02 -5.20 10.80
CA PHE A 63 5.91 -5.38 11.73
C PHE A 63 5.96 -6.73 12.44
N LEU A 64 6.41 -7.79 11.77
CA LEU A 64 6.64 -9.09 12.40
C LEU A 64 7.64 -8.98 13.54
N ASP A 65 8.76 -8.31 13.33
CA ASP A 65 9.80 -8.13 14.35
C ASP A 65 9.29 -7.31 15.54
N LYS A 66 8.40 -6.33 15.28
CA LYS A 66 7.85 -5.48 16.34
C LYS A 66 6.72 -6.13 17.13
N THR A 67 5.95 -7.02 16.53
CA THR A 67 4.70 -7.52 17.13
C THR A 67 4.69 -9.02 17.37
N ASN A 68 5.59 -9.75 16.74
CA ASN A 68 5.62 -11.22 16.75
C ASN A 68 4.26 -11.85 16.38
N THR A 69 3.58 -11.26 15.40
CA THR A 69 2.27 -11.72 14.89
C THR A 69 2.38 -12.07 13.42
N LEU A 70 1.43 -12.86 12.92
CA LEU A 70 1.26 -12.99 11.47
C LEU A 70 0.88 -11.62 10.89
N VAL A 71 1.51 -11.20 9.81
CA VAL A 71 1.33 -9.86 9.22
C VAL A 71 0.86 -9.99 7.78
N LEU A 72 -0.18 -9.23 7.44
CA LEU A 72 -0.64 -9.03 6.07
C LEU A 72 -0.35 -7.58 5.67
N CYS A 73 0.47 -7.41 4.64
CA CYS A 73 0.81 -6.12 4.05
C CYS A 73 0.51 -6.10 2.56
N ASP A 74 0.36 -4.91 2.03
CA ASP A 74 0.33 -4.66 0.59
C ASP A 74 1.21 -3.46 0.25
N ASP A 75 1.55 -3.33 -1.01
CA ASP A 75 2.10 -2.11 -1.60
C ASP A 75 1.53 -1.92 -2.99
N SER A 76 1.13 -0.71 -3.32
CA SER A 76 0.49 -0.39 -4.58
C SER A 76 0.80 1.04 -5.01
N GLY A 77 0.63 1.32 -6.29
CA GLY A 77 0.85 2.67 -6.82
C GLY A 77 0.37 2.82 -8.24
N PHE A 78 0.49 4.03 -8.75
CA PHE A 78 0.22 4.36 -10.13
C PHE A 78 1.51 4.27 -10.96
N VAL A 79 1.41 3.67 -12.13
CA VAL A 79 2.54 3.57 -13.05
C VAL A 79 2.13 4.19 -14.39
N VAL A 80 2.80 5.26 -14.78
CA VAL A 80 2.59 5.92 -16.07
C VAL A 80 3.82 5.68 -16.94
N ASN A 81 3.71 4.73 -17.86
CA ASN A 81 4.84 4.26 -18.66
C ASN A 81 5.52 5.39 -19.43
N LYS A 82 4.75 6.32 -20.01
CA LYS A 82 5.29 7.46 -20.76
C LYS A 82 6.06 8.48 -19.91
N LEU A 83 5.93 8.39 -18.58
CA LEU A 83 6.67 9.23 -17.63
C LEU A 83 7.74 8.42 -16.88
N ASN A 84 8.36 7.45 -17.55
CA ASN A 84 9.37 6.55 -16.97
C ASN A 84 8.85 5.84 -15.72
N ASN A 85 7.61 5.33 -15.80
CA ASN A 85 6.93 4.63 -14.72
C ASN A 85 6.69 5.48 -13.46
N TYR A 86 6.66 6.82 -13.61
CA TYR A 86 6.32 7.74 -12.52
C TYR A 86 4.81 7.65 -12.19
N PRO A 87 4.38 7.78 -10.93
CA PRO A 87 5.19 7.80 -9.72
C PRO A 87 5.66 6.42 -9.24
N GLY A 88 5.05 5.33 -9.71
CA GLY A 88 5.43 3.95 -9.43
C GLY A 88 5.44 3.63 -7.94
N ILE A 89 6.49 2.99 -7.47
CA ILE A 89 6.68 2.64 -6.06
C ILE A 89 6.72 3.85 -5.12
N LYS A 90 6.89 5.05 -5.66
CA LYS A 90 6.93 6.30 -4.90
C LYS A 90 5.58 7.00 -4.82
N THR A 91 4.49 6.39 -5.27
CA THR A 91 3.16 7.00 -5.36
C THR A 91 2.73 7.68 -4.04
N ALA A 92 2.82 6.99 -2.92
CA ALA A 92 2.45 7.55 -1.62
C ALA A 92 3.36 8.71 -1.19
N ARG A 93 4.66 8.61 -1.47
CA ARG A 93 5.63 9.67 -1.15
C ARG A 93 5.40 10.92 -2.00
N GLU A 94 5.14 10.74 -3.30
CA GLU A 94 4.81 11.85 -4.20
C GLU A 94 3.48 12.51 -3.81
N ALA A 95 2.48 11.72 -3.42
CA ALA A 95 1.22 12.25 -2.91
C ALA A 95 1.44 13.11 -1.66
N LYS A 96 2.23 12.63 -0.71
CA LYS A 96 2.57 13.38 0.50
C LYS A 96 3.35 14.66 0.18
N LYS A 97 4.31 14.59 -0.74
CA LYS A 97 5.15 15.71 -1.17
C LYS A 97 4.34 16.80 -1.88
N LEU A 98 3.40 16.42 -2.75
CA LEU A 98 2.60 17.34 -3.56
C LEU A 98 1.31 17.83 -2.88
N GLY A 99 0.93 17.23 -1.76
CA GLY A 99 -0.24 17.64 -0.99
C GLY A 99 -1.51 16.81 -1.25
N GLY A 100 -1.37 15.59 -1.73
CA GLY A 100 -2.45 14.63 -1.90
C GLY A 100 -2.43 13.90 -3.24
N GLU A 101 -3.21 12.85 -3.34
CA GLU A 101 -3.31 12.02 -4.55
C GLU A 101 -3.79 12.82 -5.76
N GLN A 102 -4.76 13.71 -5.56
CA GLN A 102 -5.27 14.56 -6.65
C GLN A 102 -4.16 15.44 -7.23
N LYS A 103 -3.24 15.91 -6.40
CA LYS A 103 -2.08 16.71 -6.86
C LYS A 103 -1.12 15.91 -7.71
N VAL A 104 -0.94 14.63 -7.41
CA VAL A 104 -0.15 13.72 -8.27
C VAL A 104 -0.84 13.54 -9.62
N ILE A 105 -2.14 13.34 -9.64
CA ILE A 105 -2.93 13.22 -10.86
C ILE A 105 -2.83 14.49 -11.71
N ASP A 106 -3.00 15.66 -11.09
CA ASP A 106 -2.89 16.96 -11.77
C ASP A 106 -1.48 17.16 -12.36
N PHE A 107 -0.44 16.77 -11.62
CA PHE A 107 0.94 16.82 -12.09
C PHE A 107 1.15 15.89 -13.30
N ILE A 108 0.61 14.68 -13.26
CA ILE A 108 0.68 13.73 -14.38
C ILE A 108 0.01 14.33 -15.60
N PHE A 109 -1.21 14.84 -15.49
CA PHE A 109 -1.91 15.47 -16.59
C PHE A 109 -1.18 16.69 -17.17
N SER A 110 -0.50 17.47 -16.32
CA SER A 110 0.28 18.62 -16.78
C SER A 110 1.46 18.27 -17.69
N LYS A 111 1.89 17.01 -17.70
CA LYS A 111 2.99 16.50 -18.54
C LYS A 111 2.56 16.06 -19.92
N PHE A 112 1.23 16.06 -20.20
CA PHE A 112 0.69 15.66 -21.49
C PHE A 112 0.04 16.86 -22.16
N GLU A 113 0.52 17.21 -23.38
CA GLU A 113 -0.07 18.27 -24.19
C GLU A 113 -1.41 17.86 -24.79
N ASP A 114 -1.53 16.57 -25.14
CA ASP A 114 -2.75 15.98 -25.71
C ASP A 114 -3.21 14.80 -24.86
N LEU A 115 -4.35 14.98 -24.19
CA LEU A 115 -4.94 13.98 -23.30
C LEU A 115 -5.43 12.72 -24.02
N SER A 116 -5.60 12.77 -25.36
CA SER A 116 -6.02 11.60 -26.14
C SER A 116 -5.01 10.44 -26.09
N TYR A 117 -3.79 10.73 -25.76
CA TYR A 117 -2.71 9.74 -25.63
C TYR A 117 -2.54 9.18 -24.22
N ILE A 118 -3.30 9.65 -23.24
CA ILE A 118 -3.27 9.09 -21.89
C ILE A 118 -4.14 7.84 -21.87
N CYS A 119 -3.62 6.75 -22.36
CA CYS A 119 -4.41 5.53 -22.36
C CYS A 119 -4.12 4.58 -21.23
N LEU A 120 -3.23 4.86 -20.27
CA LEU A 120 -2.93 3.84 -19.27
C LEU A 120 -2.43 4.42 -17.97
N LEU A 121 -3.33 4.52 -17.05
CA LEU A 121 -3.02 4.41 -15.63
C LEU A 121 -3.10 2.93 -15.28
N TYR A 122 -1.98 2.37 -14.91
CA TYR A 122 -1.91 1.01 -14.41
C TYR A 122 -1.77 1.06 -12.90
N THR A 123 -2.70 0.40 -12.20
CA THR A 123 -2.53 0.13 -10.78
C THR A 123 -2.00 -1.28 -10.65
N SER A 124 -0.81 -1.42 -10.11
CA SER A 124 -0.26 -2.72 -9.80
C SER A 124 -0.50 -3.03 -8.34
N ASP A 125 -1.18 -4.12 -8.10
CA ASP A 125 -1.20 -4.73 -6.78
C ASP A 125 0.02 -5.64 -6.65
N ALA A 126 0.56 -5.74 -5.46
CA ALA A 126 1.72 -6.59 -5.21
C ALA A 126 1.43 -8.09 -5.43
N ALA A 127 0.19 -8.45 -5.65
CA ALA A 127 -0.25 -9.80 -5.96
C ALA A 127 -0.11 -10.17 -7.46
N ASP A 128 0.19 -9.21 -8.30
CA ASP A 128 0.39 -9.46 -9.73
C ASP A 128 1.84 -9.96 -10.04
#